data_8306552c2aec5c62df325e2ee8b99132
#
_entry.id   8306552c2aec5c62df325e2ee8b99132
#
_cell.length_a   1.000
_cell.length_b   1.000
_cell.length_c   1.000
_cell.angle_alpha   90.00
_cell.angle_beta   90.00
_cell.angle_gamma   90.00
#
_symmetry.space_group_name_H-M   'P 1'
#
loop_
_entity.id
_entity.type
_entity.pdbx_description
1 polymer ?
#
loop_
_entity_poly.entity_id
_entity_poly.type
_entity_poly.pdbx_seq_one_letter_code
_entity_poly.pdbx_strand_id
1 'polypeptide(L)'
;MKKIIASMLGIFIAVPLLLAVWGFALPAQYSSTFLGELPSKRALLVAESNKPRLILVGGSAVAFGVDSALLAKELPDYHPVNFGLYAALGTRVMLDLSINELRAGDIVIVMPEQQQQALSDTVGVTALWQAVDGDFSALGCLHARDFGPMLG
;
A
#
# COMPACT_ATOMS: atom_id res chain seq x y z
N MET A 1 -18.23 37.39 -26.58
CA MET A 1 -17.84 37.17 -25.18
C MET A 1 -18.31 35.80 -24.63
N LYS A 2 -19.62 35.48 -24.61
CA LYS A 2 -20.15 34.22 -24.05
C LYS A 2 -19.49 32.96 -24.64
N LYS A 3 -19.28 32.89 -25.96
CA LYS A 3 -18.63 31.75 -26.64
C LYS A 3 -17.17 31.58 -26.21
N ILE A 4 -16.43 32.66 -26.04
CA ILE A 4 -15.01 32.60 -25.61
C ILE A 4 -14.93 32.11 -24.18
N ILE A 5 -15.75 32.62 -23.27
CA ILE A 5 -15.81 32.17 -21.88
C ILE A 5 -16.18 30.69 -21.80
N ALA A 6 -17.17 30.23 -22.57
CA ALA A 6 -17.58 28.84 -22.62
C ALA A 6 -16.43 27.94 -23.14
N SER A 7 -15.69 28.38 -24.18
CA SER A 7 -14.54 27.62 -24.67
C SER A 7 -13.40 27.55 -23.66
N MET A 8 -13.10 28.65 -22.97
CA MET A 8 -12.06 28.67 -21.92
C MET A 8 -12.45 27.76 -20.77
N LEU A 9 -13.71 27.81 -20.32
CA LEU A 9 -14.20 26.91 -19.28
C LEU A 9 -14.15 25.44 -19.71
N GLY A 10 -14.50 25.14 -20.96
CA GLY A 10 -14.41 23.84 -21.55
C GLY A 10 -12.97 23.28 -21.54
N ILE A 11 -11.99 24.09 -21.94
CA ILE A 11 -10.57 23.69 -21.90
C ILE A 11 -10.10 23.50 -20.47
N PHE A 12 -10.48 24.40 -19.56
CA PHE A 12 -10.09 24.34 -18.15
C PHE A 12 -10.60 23.08 -17.45
N ILE A 13 -11.72 22.52 -17.88
CA ILE A 13 -12.29 21.28 -17.37
C ILE A 13 -11.73 20.07 -18.14
N ALA A 14 -11.68 20.15 -19.47
CA ALA A 14 -11.32 19.01 -20.31
C ALA A 14 -9.86 18.60 -20.14
N VAL A 15 -8.91 19.55 -20.01
CA VAL A 15 -7.50 19.25 -19.88
C VAL A 15 -7.19 18.49 -18.59
N PRO A 16 -7.60 18.94 -17.39
CA PRO A 16 -7.39 18.16 -16.17
C PRO A 16 -8.07 16.79 -16.20
N LEU A 17 -9.27 16.71 -16.78
CA LEU A 17 -9.98 15.44 -16.92
C LEU A 17 -9.23 14.45 -17.82
N LEU A 18 -8.72 14.91 -18.97
CA LEU A 18 -7.91 14.09 -19.86
C LEU A 18 -6.62 13.64 -19.21
N LEU A 19 -5.94 14.54 -18.48
CA LEU A 19 -4.72 14.19 -17.73
C LEU A 19 -5.01 13.17 -16.63
N ALA A 20 -6.12 13.33 -15.91
CA ALA A 20 -6.54 12.37 -14.90
C ALA A 20 -6.83 10.99 -15.52
N VAL A 21 -7.65 10.95 -16.58
CA VAL A 21 -7.97 9.70 -17.29
C VAL A 21 -6.70 9.05 -17.81
N TRP A 22 -5.78 9.82 -18.38
CA TRP A 22 -4.52 9.31 -18.90
C TRP A 22 -3.62 8.78 -17.77
N GLY A 23 -3.50 9.51 -16.67
CA GLY A 23 -2.73 9.06 -15.50
C GLY A 23 -3.26 7.76 -14.91
N PHE A 24 -4.59 7.58 -14.84
CA PHE A 24 -5.20 6.35 -14.34
C PHE A 24 -5.24 5.20 -15.37
N ALA A 25 -5.13 5.48 -16.66
CA ALA A 25 -5.12 4.45 -17.71
C ALA A 25 -3.73 3.88 -18.00
N LEU A 26 -2.67 4.57 -17.61
CA LEU A 26 -1.30 4.08 -17.78
C LEU A 26 -0.98 3.04 -16.70
N PRO A 27 -0.21 1.99 -17.06
CA PRO A 27 0.30 1.07 -16.06
C PRO A 27 1.22 1.79 -15.09
N ALA A 28 1.16 1.41 -13.81
CA ALA A 28 2.00 1.97 -12.76
C ALA A 28 3.48 1.91 -13.16
N GLN A 29 4.19 3.04 -13.07
CA GLN A 29 5.61 3.14 -13.45
C GLN A 29 6.49 2.18 -12.68
N TYR A 30 6.09 1.84 -11.46
CA TYR A 30 6.87 1.03 -10.51
C TYR A 30 6.37 -0.42 -10.44
N SER A 31 5.47 -0.84 -11.35
CA SER A 31 4.85 -2.18 -11.33
C SER A 31 5.86 -3.34 -11.37
N SER A 32 7.03 -3.13 -11.96
CA SER A 32 8.12 -4.12 -12.02
C SER A 32 9.18 -3.97 -10.93
N THR A 33 8.93 -3.11 -9.95
CA THR A 33 9.88 -2.83 -8.85
C THR A 33 9.26 -3.22 -7.51
N PHE A 34 10.08 -3.22 -6.44
CA PHE A 34 9.61 -3.42 -5.07
C PHE A 34 8.48 -2.45 -4.65
N LEU A 35 8.42 -1.26 -5.22
CA LEU A 35 7.34 -0.29 -4.94
C LEU A 35 6.00 -0.74 -5.53
N GLY A 36 6.00 -1.57 -6.58
CA GLY A 36 4.81 -2.13 -7.22
C GLY A 36 4.35 -3.47 -6.62
N GLU A 37 4.96 -3.96 -5.55
CA GLU A 37 4.63 -5.27 -4.96
C GLU A 37 3.36 -5.29 -4.10
N LEU A 38 2.75 -4.16 -3.80
CA LEU A 38 1.57 -4.10 -2.94
C LEU A 38 0.43 -5.04 -3.37
N PRO A 39 0.04 -5.14 -4.66
CA PRO A 39 -1.00 -6.08 -5.09
C PRO A 39 -0.65 -7.54 -4.78
N SER A 40 0.60 -7.95 -5.04
CA SER A 40 1.06 -9.33 -4.76
C SER A 40 1.13 -9.60 -3.27
N LYS A 41 1.57 -8.64 -2.46
CA LYS A 41 1.58 -8.76 -0.98
C LYS A 41 0.16 -8.86 -0.41
N ARG A 42 -0.78 -8.07 -0.92
CA ARG A 42 -2.19 -8.19 -0.52
C ARG A 42 -2.79 -9.52 -0.94
N ALA A 43 -2.45 -10.03 -2.12
CA ALA A 43 -2.88 -11.36 -2.54
C ALA A 43 -2.46 -12.46 -1.55
N LEU A 44 -1.27 -12.34 -0.92
CA LEU A 44 -0.84 -13.25 0.15
C LEU A 44 -1.72 -13.14 1.41
N LEU A 45 -2.19 -11.93 1.75
CA LEU A 45 -3.09 -11.73 2.90
C LEU A 45 -4.49 -12.31 2.67
N VAL A 46 -5.01 -12.27 1.45
CA VAL A 46 -6.35 -12.81 1.14
C VAL A 46 -6.32 -14.30 0.86
N ALA A 47 -5.17 -14.88 0.57
CA ALA A 47 -5.01 -16.30 0.26
C ALA A 47 -5.61 -17.19 1.36
N GLU A 48 -6.29 -18.26 0.94
CA GLU A 48 -6.84 -19.23 1.86
C GLU A 48 -5.72 -20.06 2.51
N SER A 49 -5.88 -20.33 3.79
CA SER A 49 -4.99 -21.18 4.57
C SER A 49 -5.79 -22.03 5.54
N ASN A 50 -5.45 -23.31 5.62
CA ASN A 50 -6.03 -24.24 6.62
C ASN A 50 -5.34 -24.12 7.99
N LYS A 51 -4.32 -23.25 8.10
CA LYS A 51 -3.56 -23.01 9.33
C LYS A 51 -3.72 -21.55 9.75
N PRO A 52 -3.61 -21.25 11.05
CA PRO A 52 -3.47 -19.88 11.51
C PRO A 52 -2.32 -19.19 10.79
N ARG A 53 -2.51 -17.94 10.41
CA ARG A 53 -1.46 -17.19 9.70
C ARG A 53 -0.54 -16.49 10.69
N LEU A 54 0.75 -16.47 10.37
CA LEU A 54 1.76 -15.66 11.04
C LEU A 54 2.13 -14.52 10.10
N ILE A 55 1.54 -13.36 10.32
CA ILE A 55 1.65 -12.20 9.42
C ILE A 55 2.74 -11.28 9.93
N LEU A 56 3.79 -11.08 9.12
CA LEU A 56 4.88 -10.19 9.45
C LEU A 56 4.70 -8.87 8.70
N VAL A 57 4.44 -7.81 9.45
CA VAL A 57 4.20 -6.46 8.92
C VAL A 57 5.43 -5.58 9.21
N GLY A 58 6.00 -4.98 8.18
CA GLY A 58 7.14 -4.10 8.32
C GLY A 58 7.65 -3.54 7.00
N GLY A 59 8.79 -2.89 7.05
CA GLY A 59 9.41 -2.30 5.88
C GLY A 59 10.27 -3.28 5.07
N SER A 60 11.25 -2.74 4.35
CA SER A 60 12.16 -3.51 3.51
C SER A 60 12.97 -4.56 4.28
N ALA A 61 13.23 -4.34 5.56
CA ALA A 61 13.88 -5.33 6.42
C ALA A 61 13.05 -6.62 6.54
N VAL A 62 11.73 -6.51 6.63
CA VAL A 62 10.82 -7.68 6.60
C VAL A 62 10.75 -8.26 5.19
N ALA A 63 10.57 -7.41 4.17
CA ALA A 63 10.41 -7.86 2.80
C ALA A 63 11.57 -8.76 2.32
N PHE A 64 12.80 -8.37 2.62
CA PHE A 64 14.02 -9.02 2.15
C PHE A 64 14.74 -9.86 3.21
N GLY A 65 14.50 -9.60 4.50
CA GLY A 65 15.18 -10.28 5.60
C GLY A 65 14.45 -11.52 6.13
N VAL A 66 13.19 -11.73 5.75
CA VAL A 66 12.38 -12.85 6.24
C VAL A 66 12.22 -13.92 5.17
N ASP A 67 12.71 -15.10 5.44
CA ASP A 67 12.46 -16.31 4.63
C ASP A 67 11.20 -17.02 5.12
N SER A 68 10.09 -16.81 4.39
CA SER A 68 8.80 -17.43 4.71
C SER A 68 8.82 -18.97 4.55
N ALA A 69 9.65 -19.49 3.68
CA ALA A 69 9.75 -20.94 3.49
C ALA A 69 10.47 -21.61 4.69
N LEU A 70 11.52 -20.96 5.20
CA LEU A 70 12.21 -21.39 6.42
C LEU A 70 11.27 -21.31 7.62
N LEU A 71 10.53 -20.19 7.77
CA LEU A 71 9.54 -20.06 8.86
C LEU A 71 8.46 -21.14 8.79
N ALA A 72 7.94 -21.45 7.61
CA ALA A 72 6.94 -22.51 7.45
C ALA A 72 7.49 -23.90 7.85
N LYS A 73 8.79 -24.12 7.69
CA LYS A 73 9.47 -25.36 8.10
C LYS A 73 9.66 -25.43 9.62
N GLU A 74 10.09 -24.31 10.22
CA GLU A 74 10.37 -24.24 11.67
C GLU A 74 9.08 -24.09 12.50
N LEU A 75 8.02 -23.53 11.91
CA LEU A 75 6.72 -23.31 12.55
C LEU A 75 5.60 -24.00 11.74
N PRO A 76 5.58 -25.34 11.69
CA PRO A 76 4.71 -26.10 10.79
C PRO A 76 3.20 -25.94 11.08
N ASP A 77 2.84 -25.46 12.27
CA ASP A 77 1.44 -25.21 12.65
C ASP A 77 0.90 -23.89 12.12
N TYR A 78 1.74 -23.03 11.55
CA TYR A 78 1.40 -21.71 11.04
C TYR A 78 1.64 -21.58 9.53
N HIS A 79 0.93 -20.64 8.93
CA HIS A 79 1.18 -20.20 7.56
C HIS A 79 1.82 -18.80 7.57
N PRO A 80 3.15 -18.68 7.35
CA PRO A 80 3.83 -17.41 7.35
C PRO A 80 3.43 -16.55 6.15
N VAL A 81 3.11 -15.29 6.41
CA VAL A 81 2.80 -14.28 5.39
C VAL A 81 3.75 -13.10 5.56
N ASN A 82 4.65 -12.92 4.59
CA ASN A 82 5.56 -11.79 4.56
C ASN A 82 4.86 -10.57 3.96
N PHE A 83 4.33 -9.69 4.81
CA PHE A 83 3.76 -8.41 4.42
C PHE A 83 4.76 -7.26 4.66
N GLY A 84 5.99 -7.47 4.20
CA GLY A 84 7.00 -6.43 4.14
C GLY A 84 6.80 -5.54 2.92
N LEU A 85 6.75 -4.22 3.13
CA LEU A 85 6.53 -3.20 2.12
C LEU A 85 7.66 -2.16 2.13
N TYR A 86 7.52 -1.11 1.35
CA TYR A 86 8.46 0.00 1.32
C TYR A 86 8.38 0.85 2.61
N ALA A 87 9.50 0.97 3.33
CA ALA A 87 9.56 1.59 4.66
C ALA A 87 8.99 3.02 4.72
N ALA A 88 9.14 3.81 3.65
CA ALA A 88 8.64 5.17 3.60
C ALA A 88 7.09 5.28 3.62
N LEU A 89 6.36 4.18 3.45
CA LEU A 89 4.91 4.14 3.70
C LEU A 89 4.57 4.42 5.17
N GLY A 90 5.48 4.10 6.07
CA GLY A 90 5.25 4.18 7.51
C GLY A 90 4.48 2.98 8.05
N THR A 91 4.82 2.59 9.29
CA THR A 91 4.26 1.41 9.95
C THR A 91 2.73 1.48 10.07
N ARG A 92 2.19 2.68 10.33
CA ARG A 92 0.74 2.88 10.43
C ARG A 92 0.02 2.50 9.13
N VAL A 93 0.48 3.01 7.99
CA VAL A 93 -0.15 2.70 6.69
C VAL A 93 -0.04 1.22 6.35
N MET A 94 1.11 0.59 6.68
CA MET A 94 1.27 -0.86 6.48
C MET A 94 0.25 -1.66 7.30
N LEU A 95 -0.01 -1.24 8.55
CA LEU A 95 -1.04 -1.84 9.39
C LEU A 95 -2.44 -1.60 8.82
N ASP A 96 -2.76 -0.36 8.43
CA ASP A 96 -4.06 0.00 7.83
C ASP A 96 -4.33 -0.80 6.55
N LEU A 97 -3.30 -1.05 5.73
CA LEU A 97 -3.39 -1.89 4.53
C LEU A 97 -3.61 -3.38 4.84
N SER A 98 -3.23 -3.85 6.03
CA SER A 98 -3.35 -5.26 6.42
C SER A 98 -4.60 -5.56 7.24
N ILE A 99 -5.10 -4.60 8.03
CA ILE A 99 -6.09 -4.83 9.09
C ILE A 99 -7.41 -5.43 8.59
N ASN A 100 -7.87 -5.01 7.42
CA ASN A 100 -9.13 -5.49 6.84
C ASN A 100 -9.08 -6.94 6.37
N GLU A 101 -7.87 -7.51 6.22
CA GLU A 101 -7.65 -8.87 5.75
C GLU A 101 -7.31 -9.83 6.92
N LEU A 102 -7.28 -9.33 8.16
CA LEU A 102 -6.99 -10.16 9.33
C LEU A 102 -8.18 -11.06 9.66
N ARG A 103 -7.86 -12.27 10.14
CA ARG A 103 -8.85 -13.30 10.50
C ARG A 103 -8.66 -13.73 11.95
N ALA A 104 -9.72 -14.25 12.54
CA ALA A 104 -9.62 -14.82 13.88
C ALA A 104 -8.57 -15.95 13.91
N GLY A 105 -7.67 -15.89 14.87
CA GLY A 105 -6.55 -16.85 15.01
C GLY A 105 -5.26 -16.42 14.34
N ASP A 106 -5.22 -15.33 13.57
CA ASP A 106 -3.97 -14.77 13.04
C ASP A 106 -3.09 -14.22 14.15
N ILE A 107 -1.79 -14.37 13.97
CA ILE A 107 -0.76 -13.72 14.79
C ILE A 107 -0.09 -12.66 13.92
N VAL A 108 -0.10 -11.41 14.37
CA VAL A 108 0.55 -10.30 13.67
C VAL A 108 1.80 -9.89 14.42
N ILE A 109 2.95 -9.97 13.75
CA ILE A 109 4.23 -9.47 14.25
C ILE A 109 4.55 -8.17 13.51
N VAL A 110 4.57 -7.07 14.25
CA VAL A 110 4.92 -5.75 13.70
C VAL A 110 6.39 -5.50 13.92
N MET A 111 7.10 -5.25 12.84
CA MET A 111 8.54 -4.96 12.84
C MET A 111 8.77 -3.56 12.25
N PRO A 112 8.62 -2.51 13.08
CA PRO A 112 8.80 -1.14 12.62
C PRO A 112 10.27 -0.88 12.26
N GLU A 113 10.48 -0.08 11.23
CA GLU A 113 11.83 0.40 10.90
C GLU A 113 12.38 1.30 12.03
N GLN A 114 13.71 1.32 12.17
CA GLN A 114 14.38 2.01 13.29
C GLN A 114 13.96 3.48 13.44
N GLN A 115 13.67 4.17 12.34
CA GLN A 115 13.22 5.56 12.34
C GLN A 115 11.71 5.72 12.66
N GLN A 116 10.97 4.62 12.69
CA GLN A 116 9.52 4.58 12.84
C GLN A 116 9.09 3.74 14.05
N GLN A 117 9.97 3.59 15.03
CA GLN A 117 9.72 2.78 16.24
C GLN A 117 8.52 3.29 17.06
N ALA A 118 8.27 4.60 17.06
CA ALA A 118 6.97 5.12 17.44
C ALA A 118 6.04 4.99 16.22
N LEU A 119 4.86 4.44 16.37
CA LEU A 119 3.82 4.41 15.33
C LEU A 119 3.46 5.85 14.92
N SER A 120 4.42 6.49 14.27
CA SER A 120 4.32 7.89 13.85
C SER A 120 3.24 8.03 12.81
N ASP A 121 2.45 9.09 12.91
CA ASP A 121 1.48 9.47 11.90
C ASP A 121 2.13 10.05 10.63
N THR A 122 3.47 10.20 10.62
CA THR A 122 4.18 10.69 9.43
C THR A 122 4.18 9.62 8.34
N VAL A 123 3.69 10.02 7.18
CA VAL A 123 3.60 9.19 5.98
C VAL A 123 4.42 9.85 4.88
N GLY A 124 5.23 9.07 4.18
CA GLY A 124 5.91 9.55 2.99
C GLY A 124 4.91 9.74 1.86
N VAL A 125 4.58 10.98 1.52
CA VAL A 125 3.59 11.32 0.49
C VAL A 125 3.89 10.63 -0.84
N THR A 126 5.15 10.68 -1.28
CA THR A 126 5.59 10.00 -2.52
C THR A 126 5.36 8.49 -2.44
N ALA A 127 5.69 7.86 -1.32
CA ALA A 127 5.50 6.43 -1.13
C ALA A 127 4.01 6.06 -1.14
N LEU A 128 3.17 6.91 -0.56
CA LEU A 128 1.72 6.71 -0.54
C LEU A 128 1.13 6.80 -1.95
N TRP A 129 1.55 7.79 -2.76
CA TRP A 129 1.17 7.87 -4.16
C TRP A 129 1.63 6.65 -4.97
N GLN A 130 2.84 6.16 -4.73
CA GLN A 130 3.35 4.96 -5.37
C GLN A 130 2.53 3.72 -5.01
N ALA A 131 2.11 3.59 -3.75
CA ALA A 131 1.25 2.50 -3.31
C ALA A 131 -0.12 2.56 -4.00
N VAL A 132 -0.74 3.75 -4.05
CA VAL A 132 -2.03 3.97 -4.73
C VAL A 132 -1.93 3.73 -6.24
N ASP A 133 -0.84 4.19 -6.90
CA ASP A 133 -0.59 3.95 -8.31
C ASP A 133 -0.45 2.44 -8.62
N GLY A 134 0.16 1.69 -7.71
CA GLY A 134 0.29 0.24 -7.82
C GLY A 134 -1.01 -0.53 -7.51
N ASP A 135 -1.83 0.00 -6.58
CA ASP A 135 -3.08 -0.62 -6.13
C ASP A 135 -4.09 0.45 -5.68
N PHE A 136 -5.01 0.84 -6.57
CA PHE A 136 -6.04 1.83 -6.26
C PHE A 136 -6.93 1.45 -5.08
N SER A 137 -7.05 0.17 -4.73
CA SER A 137 -7.80 -0.25 -3.56
C SER A 137 -7.17 0.21 -2.25
N ALA A 138 -5.88 0.58 -2.26
CA ALA A 138 -5.20 1.19 -1.14
C ALA A 138 -5.85 2.50 -0.68
N LEU A 139 -6.54 3.24 -1.59
CA LEU A 139 -7.31 4.44 -1.21
C LEU A 139 -8.36 4.15 -0.13
N GLY A 140 -8.96 2.96 -0.14
CA GLY A 140 -9.95 2.54 0.86
C GLY A 140 -9.37 2.30 2.27
N CYS A 141 -8.05 2.18 2.38
CA CYS A 141 -7.34 1.98 3.64
C CYS A 141 -6.79 3.30 4.22
N LEU A 142 -6.88 4.42 3.47
CA LEU A 142 -6.36 5.70 3.89
C LEU A 142 -7.36 6.45 4.79
N HIS A 143 -6.85 7.16 5.77
CA HIS A 143 -7.64 8.05 6.60
C HIS A 143 -7.79 9.42 5.95
N ALA A 144 -8.84 10.17 6.31
CA ALA A 144 -9.08 11.53 5.79
C ALA A 144 -7.87 12.47 5.96
N ARG A 145 -7.09 12.29 7.02
CA ARG A 145 -5.85 13.06 7.30
C ARG A 145 -4.73 12.82 6.29
N ASP A 146 -4.74 11.69 5.60
CA ASP A 146 -3.69 11.33 4.63
C ASP A 146 -3.88 12.06 3.30
N PHE A 147 -5.12 12.45 2.98
CA PHE A 147 -5.43 13.15 1.73
C PHE A 147 -4.92 14.59 1.70
N GLY A 148 -4.85 15.29 2.85
CA GLY A 148 -4.31 16.64 2.91
C GLY A 148 -2.88 16.72 2.36
N PRO A 149 -1.93 15.95 2.89
CA PRO A 149 -0.56 15.89 2.37
C PRO A 149 -0.45 15.41 0.92
N MET A 150 -1.35 14.53 0.47
CA MET A 150 -1.34 14.02 -0.91
C MET A 150 -1.74 15.08 -1.95
N LEU A 151 -2.51 16.06 -1.57
CA LEU A 151 -3.10 17.07 -2.47
C LEU A 151 -2.37 18.43 -2.41
N GLY A 152 -1.50 18.64 -1.43
CA GLY A 152 -0.73 19.88 -1.21
C GLY A 152 0.71 19.77 -1.55
#